data_6e71e049df16ec0c4add89c0adc3dd20
#
_entry.id   6e71e049df16ec0c4add89c0adc3dd20
#
_cell.length_a   1.000
_cell.length_b   1.000
_cell.length_c   1.000
_cell.angle_alpha   90.00
_cell.angle_beta   90.00
_cell.angle_gamma   90.00
#
_symmetry.space_group_name_H-M   'P 1'
#
loop_
_entity.id
_entity.type
_entity.pdbx_description
1 polymer ?
#
loop_
_entity_poly.entity_id
_entity_poly.type
_entity_poly.pdbx_seq_one_letter_code
_entity_poly.pdbx_strand_id
1 'polypeptide(L)'
;MSMRWTIILTVLLGALAMGGCLSSQVGKLLSASSGANAAAARLNEEGIQAYNQGQLNRAKQHFEAAIKASPSLAEAHYNLGMVLYKMGAEGEANPHFMKAADLAPGNEVIWSSPPLSSVQMPSKGSGSLGFPDGHGHKH
;
A
#
# COMPACT_ATOMS: atom_id res chain seq x y z
N MET A 1 6.67 57.99 -26.33
CA MET A 1 5.59 56.99 -26.22
C MET A 1 6.18 55.61 -26.40
N SER A 2 6.79 54.99 -25.41
CA SER A 2 7.22 53.57 -25.50
C SER A 2 7.82 53.00 -24.21
N MET A 3 7.44 53.56 -23.05
CA MET A 3 8.05 53.14 -21.78
C MET A 3 7.05 52.57 -20.76
N ARG A 4 5.86 52.19 -21.20
CA ARG A 4 4.79 51.67 -20.28
C ARG A 4 4.40 50.21 -20.53
N TRP A 5 4.99 49.54 -21.52
CA TRP A 5 4.65 48.14 -21.86
C TRP A 5 5.68 47.12 -21.39
N THR A 6 6.85 47.52 -20.93
CA THR A 6 7.90 46.60 -20.45
C THR A 6 7.75 46.17 -18.99
N ILE A 7 6.88 46.82 -18.22
CA ILE A 7 6.69 46.48 -16.78
C ILE A 7 5.59 45.43 -16.57
N ILE A 8 4.72 45.20 -17.55
CA ILE A 8 3.61 44.23 -17.41
C ILE A 8 4.06 42.78 -17.73
N LEU A 9 5.17 42.62 -18.44
CA LEU A 9 5.63 41.28 -18.85
C LEU A 9 6.50 40.56 -17.81
N THR A 10 6.96 41.25 -16.77
CA THR A 10 7.85 40.65 -15.75
C THR A 10 7.14 40.15 -14.49
N VAL A 11 5.83 40.40 -14.33
CA VAL A 11 5.06 39.96 -13.16
C VAL A 11 4.37 38.61 -13.37
N LEU A 12 4.34 38.09 -14.61
CA LEU A 12 3.64 36.83 -14.92
C LEU A 12 4.54 35.56 -14.88
N LEU A 13 5.82 35.70 -14.54
CA LEU A 13 6.76 34.58 -14.56
C LEU A 13 7.25 34.14 -13.15
N GLY A 14 6.64 34.65 -12.09
CA GLY A 14 7.09 34.42 -10.72
C GLY A 14 6.23 33.53 -9.84
N ALA A 15 5.22 32.84 -10.36
CA ALA A 15 4.27 32.08 -9.55
C ALA A 15 4.19 30.58 -9.90
N LEU A 16 5.32 29.95 -10.24
CA LEU A 16 5.33 28.50 -10.54
C LEU A 16 6.45 27.76 -9.82
N ALA A 17 6.63 27.98 -8.53
CA ALA A 17 7.53 27.12 -7.76
C ALA A 17 7.27 27.22 -6.26
N MET A 18 6.12 26.73 -5.78
CA MET A 18 5.91 26.30 -4.39
C MET A 18 4.73 25.33 -4.31
N GLY A 19 4.67 24.36 -5.23
CA GLY A 19 3.93 23.13 -5.03
C GLY A 19 4.82 22.15 -4.29
N GLY A 20 5.19 22.46 -3.05
CA GLY A 20 5.77 21.49 -2.14
C GLY A 20 4.71 20.41 -1.91
N CYS A 21 4.79 19.30 -2.65
CA CYS A 21 4.14 18.06 -2.29
C CYS A 21 4.64 17.69 -0.90
N LEU A 22 3.89 18.04 0.13
CA LEU A 22 3.89 17.28 1.38
C LEU A 22 3.38 15.88 1.00
N SER A 23 4.29 15.09 0.46
CA SER A 23 4.14 13.65 0.34
C SER A 23 4.06 13.13 1.77
N SER A 24 2.86 13.16 2.35
CA SER A 24 2.53 12.41 3.55
C SER A 24 3.00 10.99 3.29
N GLN A 25 3.98 10.53 4.02
CA GLN A 25 4.51 9.17 4.05
C GLN A 25 3.44 8.22 4.61
N VAL A 26 2.29 8.18 3.97
CA VAL A 26 1.25 7.21 4.27
C VAL A 26 1.61 5.93 3.52
N GLY A 27 2.26 5.03 4.23
CA GLY A 27 2.51 3.65 3.86
C GLY A 27 2.95 3.43 2.41
N LYS A 28 4.25 3.20 2.21
CA LYS A 28 4.80 2.84 0.90
C LYS A 28 4.18 1.51 0.45
N LEU A 29 3.49 1.51 -0.69
CA LEU A 29 3.04 0.29 -1.35
C LEU A 29 4.22 -0.53 -1.87
N LEU A 30 4.06 -1.84 -1.94
CA LEU A 30 5.11 -2.78 -2.32
C LEU A 30 4.92 -3.27 -3.76
N SER A 31 5.96 -3.10 -4.58
CA SER A 31 6.06 -3.78 -5.87
C SER A 31 6.26 -5.27 -5.66
N ALA A 32 5.77 -6.09 -6.58
CA ALA A 32 5.91 -7.53 -6.50
C ALA A 32 7.38 -7.97 -6.56
N SER A 33 7.71 -9.01 -5.80
CA SER A 33 9.05 -9.61 -5.80
C SER A 33 9.42 -10.21 -7.16
N SER A 34 10.72 -10.33 -7.44
CA SER A 34 11.25 -10.79 -8.74
C SER A 34 10.89 -12.22 -9.12
N GLY A 35 10.34 -13.01 -8.21
CA GLY A 35 9.84 -14.38 -8.47
C GLY A 35 8.32 -14.50 -8.60
N ALA A 36 7.61 -13.39 -8.56
CA ALA A 36 6.15 -13.39 -8.61
C ALA A 36 5.60 -13.81 -9.98
N ASN A 37 4.37 -14.36 -9.98
CA ASN A 37 3.63 -14.60 -11.22
C ASN A 37 3.49 -13.28 -12.01
N ALA A 38 3.89 -13.28 -13.30
CA ALA A 38 3.95 -12.07 -14.12
C ALA A 38 2.59 -11.35 -14.24
N ALA A 39 1.49 -12.09 -14.32
CA ALA A 39 0.15 -11.50 -14.35
C ALA A 39 -0.22 -10.84 -13.02
N ALA A 40 0.09 -11.50 -11.90
CA ALA A 40 -0.13 -10.94 -10.57
C ALA A 40 0.74 -9.71 -10.32
N ALA A 41 2.01 -9.76 -10.74
CA ALA A 41 2.93 -8.62 -10.62
C ALA A 41 2.42 -7.40 -11.39
N ARG A 42 1.98 -7.59 -12.65
CA ARG A 42 1.41 -6.50 -13.46
C ARG A 42 0.16 -5.90 -12.81
N LEU A 43 -0.76 -6.73 -12.34
CA LEU A 43 -1.98 -6.27 -11.65
C LEU A 43 -1.64 -5.52 -10.36
N ASN A 44 -0.64 -5.97 -9.62
CA ASN A 44 -0.16 -5.27 -8.43
C ASN A 44 0.38 -3.86 -8.80
N GLU A 45 1.17 -3.73 -9.85
CA GLU A 45 1.67 -2.43 -10.32
C GLU A 45 0.53 -1.50 -10.81
N GLU A 46 -0.47 -2.03 -11.53
CA GLU A 46 -1.67 -1.28 -11.92
C GLU A 46 -2.44 -0.77 -10.69
N GLY A 47 -2.51 -1.58 -9.63
CA GLY A 47 -3.08 -1.19 -8.35
C GLY A 47 -2.31 -0.06 -7.67
N ILE A 48 -0.98 -0.12 -7.67
CA ILE A 48 -0.11 0.94 -7.14
C ILE A 48 -0.32 2.24 -7.92
N GLN A 49 -0.39 2.18 -9.24
CA GLN A 49 -0.66 3.36 -10.07
C GLN A 49 -2.01 3.99 -9.75
N ALA A 50 -3.08 3.18 -9.64
CA ALA A 50 -4.41 3.64 -9.28
C ALA A 50 -4.42 4.29 -7.87
N TYR A 51 -3.72 3.69 -6.91
CA TYR A 51 -3.58 4.25 -5.56
C TYR A 51 -2.89 5.61 -5.56
N ASN A 52 -1.79 5.75 -6.30
CA ASN A 52 -1.05 7.01 -6.43
C ASN A 52 -1.88 8.12 -7.11
N GLN A 53 -2.85 7.74 -7.94
CA GLN A 53 -3.84 8.64 -8.54
C GLN A 53 -5.04 8.94 -7.63
N GLY A 54 -5.07 8.41 -6.41
CA GLY A 54 -6.19 8.56 -5.48
C GLY A 54 -7.43 7.70 -5.82
N GLN A 55 -7.33 6.83 -6.82
CA GLN A 55 -8.43 5.97 -7.29
C GLN A 55 -8.53 4.70 -6.43
N LEU A 56 -8.91 4.85 -5.15
CA LEU A 56 -8.85 3.76 -4.17
C LEU A 56 -9.69 2.53 -4.56
N ASN A 57 -10.89 2.73 -5.12
CA ASN A 57 -11.73 1.62 -5.57
C ASN A 57 -11.09 0.82 -6.72
N ARG A 58 -10.41 1.50 -7.65
CA ARG A 58 -9.68 0.82 -8.73
C ARG A 58 -8.43 0.11 -8.19
N ALA A 59 -7.70 0.74 -7.28
CA ALA A 59 -6.57 0.11 -6.62
C ALA A 59 -6.99 -1.19 -5.91
N LYS A 60 -8.10 -1.15 -5.14
CA LYS A 60 -8.69 -2.34 -4.51
C LYS A 60 -8.94 -3.45 -5.52
N GLN A 61 -9.63 -3.15 -6.62
CA GLN A 61 -9.95 -4.14 -7.68
C GLN A 61 -8.69 -4.77 -8.29
N HIS A 62 -7.65 -3.98 -8.56
CA HIS A 62 -6.40 -4.48 -9.12
C HIS A 62 -5.65 -5.37 -8.13
N PHE A 63 -5.60 -5.02 -6.84
CA PHE A 63 -4.96 -5.87 -5.82
C PHE A 63 -5.74 -7.16 -5.57
N GLU A 64 -7.07 -7.12 -5.55
CA GLU A 64 -7.91 -8.33 -5.49
C GLU A 64 -7.67 -9.26 -6.70
N ALA A 65 -7.55 -8.69 -7.90
CA ALA A 65 -7.22 -9.45 -9.09
C ALA A 65 -5.79 -10.03 -9.04
N ALA A 66 -4.82 -9.30 -8.48
CA ALA A 66 -3.47 -9.78 -8.25
C ALA A 66 -3.44 -10.97 -7.30
N ILE A 67 -4.18 -10.89 -6.18
CA ILE A 67 -4.34 -11.99 -5.21
C ILE A 67 -5.01 -13.21 -5.86
N LYS A 68 -6.03 -12.99 -6.69
CA LYS A 68 -6.68 -14.08 -7.43
C LYS A 68 -5.72 -14.78 -8.40
N ALA A 69 -4.83 -14.02 -9.06
CA ALA A 69 -3.81 -14.57 -9.95
C ALA A 69 -2.66 -15.25 -9.20
N SER A 70 -2.33 -14.81 -7.99
CA SER A 70 -1.31 -15.39 -7.12
C SER A 70 -1.67 -15.18 -5.65
N PRO A 71 -2.36 -16.14 -5.01
CA PRO A 71 -2.77 -16.06 -3.60
C PRO A 71 -1.61 -15.99 -2.59
N SER A 72 -0.40 -16.31 -3.03
CA SER A 72 0.82 -16.25 -2.22
C SER A 72 1.64 -14.97 -2.42
N LEU A 73 1.13 -13.98 -3.16
CA LEU A 73 1.81 -12.71 -3.35
C LEU A 73 1.60 -11.80 -2.13
N ALA A 74 2.57 -11.80 -1.21
CA ALA A 74 2.52 -11.06 0.04
C ALA A 74 2.29 -9.55 -0.19
N GLU A 75 2.96 -9.00 -1.20
CA GLU A 75 2.87 -7.58 -1.55
C GLU A 75 1.46 -7.17 -1.96
N ALA A 76 0.73 -8.03 -2.69
CA ALA A 76 -0.65 -7.73 -3.07
C ALA A 76 -1.60 -7.74 -1.86
N HIS A 77 -1.41 -8.67 -0.93
CA HIS A 77 -2.16 -8.68 0.33
C HIS A 77 -1.85 -7.42 1.15
N TYR A 78 -0.58 -7.08 1.33
CA TYR A 78 -0.20 -5.85 2.03
C TYR A 78 -0.82 -4.60 1.39
N ASN A 79 -0.71 -4.46 0.07
CA ASN A 79 -1.22 -3.31 -0.66
C ASN A 79 -2.75 -3.19 -0.57
N LEU A 80 -3.47 -4.33 -0.63
CA LEU A 80 -4.91 -4.35 -0.41
C LEU A 80 -5.27 -3.91 1.01
N GLY A 81 -4.54 -4.40 2.01
CA GLY A 81 -4.69 -3.96 3.40
C GLY A 81 -4.51 -2.45 3.54
N MET A 82 -3.49 -1.87 2.89
CA MET A 82 -3.24 -0.43 2.90
C MET A 82 -4.37 0.38 2.25
N VAL A 83 -4.93 -0.10 1.14
CA VAL A 83 -6.08 0.55 0.49
C VAL A 83 -7.31 0.51 1.39
N LEU A 84 -7.64 -0.66 1.95
CA LEU A 84 -8.79 -0.85 2.84
C LEU A 84 -8.63 0.02 4.10
N TYR A 85 -7.46 0.05 4.71
CA TYR A 85 -7.16 0.90 5.85
C TYR A 85 -7.39 2.39 5.52
N LYS A 86 -6.90 2.85 4.36
CA LYS A 86 -7.11 4.23 3.89
C LYS A 86 -8.59 4.55 3.60
N MET A 87 -9.39 3.55 3.25
CA MET A 87 -10.84 3.66 3.07
C MET A 87 -11.62 3.63 4.40
N GLY A 88 -10.96 3.41 5.54
CA GLY A 88 -11.59 3.26 6.86
C GLY A 88 -12.17 1.87 7.14
N ALA A 89 -11.88 0.89 6.27
CA ALA A 89 -12.33 -0.49 6.40
C ALA A 89 -11.29 -1.36 7.15
N GLU A 90 -10.95 -0.95 8.39
CA GLU A 90 -9.88 -1.58 9.17
C GLU A 90 -10.15 -3.07 9.46
N GLY A 91 -11.41 -3.43 9.72
CA GLY A 91 -11.80 -4.83 9.94
C GLY A 91 -11.50 -5.73 8.75
N GLU A 92 -11.63 -5.21 7.52
CA GLU A 92 -11.27 -5.94 6.30
C GLU A 92 -9.76 -5.87 6.02
N ALA A 93 -9.09 -4.79 6.41
CA ALA A 93 -7.66 -4.59 6.19
C ALA A 93 -6.80 -5.57 7.01
N ASN A 94 -7.17 -5.80 8.28
CA ASN A 94 -6.38 -6.60 9.23
C ASN A 94 -6.05 -8.01 8.73
N PRO A 95 -7.00 -8.84 8.24
CA PRO A 95 -6.68 -10.16 7.74
C PRO A 95 -5.72 -10.14 6.55
N HIS A 96 -5.73 -9.09 5.74
CA HIS A 96 -4.78 -8.94 4.63
C HIS A 96 -3.37 -8.61 5.11
N PHE A 97 -3.21 -7.74 6.11
CA PHE A 97 -1.90 -7.49 6.72
C PHE A 97 -1.34 -8.75 7.39
N MET A 98 -2.15 -9.50 8.11
CA MET A 98 -1.75 -10.76 8.73
C MET A 98 -1.31 -11.78 7.68
N LYS A 99 -2.09 -11.92 6.59
CA LYS A 99 -1.73 -12.82 5.49
C LYS A 99 -0.43 -12.43 4.81
N ALA A 100 -0.19 -11.12 4.62
CA ALA A 100 1.08 -10.63 4.08
C ALA A 100 2.26 -10.96 5.00
N ALA A 101 2.10 -10.80 6.31
CA ALA A 101 3.12 -11.13 7.30
C ALA A 101 3.44 -12.63 7.34
N ASP A 102 2.44 -13.50 7.22
CA ASP A 102 2.63 -14.95 7.12
C ASP A 102 3.41 -15.36 5.87
N LEU A 103 3.12 -14.71 4.73
CA LEU A 103 3.76 -15.00 3.46
C LEU A 103 5.18 -14.42 3.37
N ALA A 104 5.46 -13.36 4.09
CA ALA A 104 6.76 -12.68 4.08
C ALA A 104 7.20 -12.29 5.52
N PRO A 105 7.52 -13.25 6.38
CA PRO A 105 7.79 -13.01 7.80
C PRO A 105 9.05 -12.16 8.08
N GLY A 106 9.93 -11.98 7.09
CA GLY A 106 11.12 -11.14 7.20
C GLY A 106 10.96 -9.74 6.59
N ASN A 107 9.79 -9.36 6.13
CA ASN A 107 9.57 -8.06 5.49
C ASN A 107 9.21 -6.97 6.52
N GLU A 108 10.18 -6.11 6.83
CA GLU A 108 10.01 -5.03 7.82
C GLU A 108 8.89 -4.04 7.46
N VAL A 109 8.66 -3.79 6.16
CA VAL A 109 7.62 -2.86 5.70
C VAL A 109 6.24 -3.40 6.05
N ILE A 110 6.02 -4.70 5.88
CA ILE A 110 4.75 -5.36 6.23
C ILE A 110 4.54 -5.29 7.74
N TRP A 111 5.56 -5.63 8.53
CA TRP A 111 5.48 -5.62 9.99
C TRP A 111 5.33 -4.23 10.61
N SER A 112 5.75 -3.17 9.91
CA SER A 112 5.53 -1.78 10.32
C SER A 112 4.13 -1.24 9.99
N SER A 113 3.26 -2.04 9.35
CA SER A 113 1.89 -1.65 9.03
C SER A 113 1.05 -1.41 10.31
N PRO A 114 0.02 -0.55 10.27
CA PRO A 114 -0.70 -0.11 11.46
C PRO A 114 -1.17 -1.22 12.41
N PRO A 115 -1.79 -2.32 11.96
CA PRO A 115 -2.24 -3.37 12.89
C PRO A 115 -1.09 -4.25 13.40
N LEU A 116 0.04 -4.32 12.69
CA LEU A 116 1.17 -5.18 13.04
C LEU A 116 2.28 -4.44 13.79
N SER A 117 2.30 -3.11 13.75
CA SER A 117 3.34 -2.29 14.38
C SER A 117 3.46 -2.47 15.91
N SER A 118 2.40 -2.96 16.56
CA SER A 118 2.39 -3.28 17.98
C SER A 118 2.77 -4.74 18.28
N VAL A 119 2.93 -5.56 17.25
CA VAL A 119 3.27 -7.00 17.37
C VAL A 119 4.75 -7.17 17.08
N GLN A 120 5.46 -7.92 17.94
CA GLN A 120 6.87 -8.21 17.72
C GLN A 120 7.05 -9.21 16.58
N MET A 121 7.95 -8.89 15.65
CA MET A 121 8.31 -9.84 14.58
C MET A 121 8.78 -11.18 15.17
N PRO A 122 8.37 -12.32 14.60
CA PRO A 122 8.92 -13.62 14.99
C PRO A 122 10.44 -13.63 14.67
N SER A 123 11.24 -14.04 15.63
CA SER A 123 12.68 -14.23 15.42
C SER A 123 12.90 -15.25 14.29
N LYS A 124 13.89 -15.00 13.42
CA LYS A 124 14.29 -15.94 12.36
C LYS A 124 14.52 -17.35 12.93
N GLY A 125 13.60 -18.26 12.71
CA GLY A 125 13.71 -19.66 13.15
C GLY A 125 12.49 -20.23 13.86
N SER A 126 11.48 -19.44 14.20
CA SER A 126 10.26 -19.93 14.82
C SER A 126 9.20 -20.17 13.74
N GLY A 127 8.89 -21.43 13.48
CA GLY A 127 7.85 -21.82 12.52
C GLY A 127 6.49 -21.26 12.90
N SER A 128 5.65 -21.11 11.88
CA SER A 128 4.21 -20.83 11.91
C SER A 128 3.70 -20.09 13.14
N LEU A 129 3.29 -18.84 12.97
CA LEU A 129 2.49 -18.12 13.96
C LEU A 129 1.20 -18.90 14.19
N GLY A 130 1.14 -19.68 15.27
CA GLY A 130 -0.09 -20.31 15.73
C GLY A 130 -1.03 -19.20 16.22
N PHE A 131 -1.97 -18.80 15.39
CA PHE A 131 -3.08 -17.98 15.84
C PHE A 131 -3.97 -18.84 16.77
N PRO A 132 -4.42 -18.31 17.90
CA PRO A 132 -5.40 -19.01 18.72
C PRO A 132 -6.69 -19.17 17.90
N ASP A 133 -6.98 -20.41 17.51
CA ASP A 133 -8.25 -20.77 16.90
C ASP A 133 -9.40 -20.39 17.84
N GLY A 134 -10.04 -19.27 17.53
CA GLY A 134 -11.21 -18.80 18.26
C GLY A 134 -12.46 -19.63 17.99
N HIS A 135 -12.42 -20.90 18.32
CA HIS A 135 -13.62 -21.76 18.38
C HIS A 135 -13.78 -22.37 19.76
N GLY A 136 -14.25 -21.54 20.69
CA GLY A 136 -14.79 -21.98 21.95
C GLY A 136 -16.32 -21.95 21.91
N HIS A 137 -16.95 -22.82 21.13
CA HIS A 137 -18.32 -23.20 21.41
C HIS A 137 -18.30 -24.18 22.60
N LYS A 138 -18.77 -23.71 23.74
CA LYS A 138 -19.22 -24.61 24.83
C LYS A 138 -20.71 -24.47 24.96
N HIS A 139 -21.36 -25.60 24.89
CA HIS A 139 -22.76 -25.91 25.23
C HIS A 139 -23.19 -25.36 26.59
#